data_dae5e049256106b0667fa9a469e0795a
#
_entry.id   dae5e049256106b0667fa9a469e0795a
#
_cell.length_a   1.000
_cell.length_b   1.000
_cell.length_c   1.000
_cell.angle_alpha   90.00
_cell.angle_beta   90.00
_cell.angle_gamma   90.00
#
_symmetry.space_group_name_H-M   'P 1'
#
loop_
_entity.id
_entity.type
_entity.pdbx_description
1 polymer ?
#
loop_
_entity_poly.entity_id
_entity_poly.type
_entity_poly.pdbx_seq_one_letter_code
_entity_poly.pdbx_strand_id
1 'polypeptide(L)'
;MKEYQYIILREKPELKDAAAEWFHQQWGVPMEAYLECMTDYLENKTENGWYLCMDGDQIAGGLGVIDNDFHDRKDLTPNVCAVYTEEAHRGNGIAGNLLNLVVSDMKKKGISPLYLVTDHTGFYERYGWEFFCMAQGDGEPEQTRLYIHR
;
A
#
# COMPACT_ATOMS: atom_id res chain seq x y z
N MET A 1 -0.37 19.89 18.03
CA MET A 1 0.30 18.89 17.17
C MET A 1 -0.53 17.61 17.17
N LYS A 2 -0.87 17.11 15.98
CA LYS A 2 -1.64 15.87 15.89
C LYS A 2 -0.75 14.66 16.11
N GLU A 3 -1.27 13.70 16.86
CA GLU A 3 -0.64 12.41 17.03
C GLU A 3 -1.33 11.41 16.13
N TYR A 4 -0.56 10.82 15.21
CA TYR A 4 -1.05 9.77 14.32
C TYR A 4 -0.64 8.41 14.88
N GLN A 5 -1.54 7.43 14.72
CA GLN A 5 -1.24 6.05 15.04
C GLN A 5 -1.10 5.26 13.75
N TYR A 6 0.00 4.55 13.61
CA TYR A 6 0.25 3.69 12.46
C TYR A 6 -0.11 2.26 12.83
N ILE A 7 -1.01 1.67 12.06
CA ILE A 7 -1.67 0.40 12.38
C ILE A 7 -1.30 -0.64 11.33
N ILE A 8 -0.85 -1.79 11.78
CA ILE A 8 -0.79 -3.01 10.98
C ILE A 8 -2.16 -3.66 11.17
N LEU A 9 -2.92 -3.87 10.09
CA LEU A 9 -4.32 -4.29 10.20
C LEU A 9 -4.49 -5.57 11.02
N ARG A 10 -3.52 -6.49 10.93
CA ARG A 10 -3.58 -7.76 11.69
C ARG A 10 -3.60 -7.53 13.20
N GLU A 11 -3.07 -6.39 13.67
CA GLU A 11 -3.07 -6.02 15.08
C GLU A 11 -4.40 -5.40 15.53
N LYS A 12 -5.20 -4.92 14.56
CA LYS A 12 -6.53 -4.35 14.82
C LYS A 12 -7.52 -4.81 13.76
N PRO A 13 -7.84 -6.10 13.73
CA PRO A 13 -8.70 -6.67 12.68
C PRO A 13 -10.12 -6.11 12.65
N GLU A 14 -10.57 -5.51 13.74
CA GLU A 14 -11.87 -4.85 13.80
C GLU A 14 -11.97 -3.66 12.84
N LEU A 15 -10.84 -3.15 12.33
CA LEU A 15 -10.83 -2.03 11.38
C LEU A 15 -11.02 -2.49 9.92
N LYS A 16 -11.14 -3.79 9.67
CA LYS A 16 -11.21 -4.33 8.30
C LYS A 16 -12.28 -3.66 7.44
N ASP A 17 -13.51 -3.62 7.93
CA ASP A 17 -14.63 -3.11 7.13
C ASP A 17 -14.48 -1.61 6.85
N ALA A 18 -14.07 -0.84 7.86
CA ALA A 18 -13.82 0.59 7.70
C ALA A 18 -12.68 0.85 6.71
N ALA A 19 -11.62 0.04 6.80
CA ALA A 19 -10.48 0.15 5.88
C ALA A 19 -10.89 -0.16 4.44
N ALA A 20 -11.63 -1.26 4.23
CA ALA A 20 -12.08 -1.65 2.89
C ALA A 20 -12.95 -0.57 2.26
N GLU A 21 -13.88 0.00 3.03
CA GLU A 21 -14.71 1.10 2.56
C GLU A 21 -13.86 2.32 2.21
N TRP A 22 -12.90 2.66 3.07
CA TRP A 22 -12.04 3.81 2.84
C TRP A 22 -11.23 3.67 1.56
N PHE A 23 -10.59 2.52 1.33
CA PHE A 23 -9.85 2.28 0.08
C PHE A 23 -10.77 2.31 -1.14
N HIS A 24 -11.97 1.75 -1.03
CA HIS A 24 -12.95 1.78 -2.10
C HIS A 24 -13.30 3.22 -2.50
N GLN A 25 -13.49 4.09 -1.52
CA GLN A 25 -13.81 5.50 -1.77
C GLN A 25 -12.68 6.23 -2.50
N GLN A 26 -11.42 5.87 -2.21
CA GLN A 26 -10.27 6.55 -2.81
C GLN A 26 -10.00 6.09 -4.24
N TRP A 27 -10.15 4.80 -4.51
CA TRP A 27 -9.66 4.21 -5.75
C TRP A 27 -10.75 3.66 -6.67
N GLY A 28 -11.99 3.54 -6.19
CA GLY A 28 -13.10 3.02 -6.98
C GLY A 28 -13.06 1.52 -7.27
N VAL A 29 -12.10 0.81 -6.70
CA VAL A 29 -12.06 -0.66 -6.78
C VAL A 29 -13.21 -1.21 -5.94
N PRO A 30 -13.93 -2.26 -6.38
CA PRO A 30 -15.04 -2.79 -5.62
C PRO A 30 -14.68 -3.15 -4.19
N MET A 31 -15.55 -2.83 -3.25
CA MET A 31 -15.30 -3.07 -1.82
C MET A 31 -15.04 -4.55 -1.53
N GLU A 32 -15.73 -5.44 -2.26
CA GLU A 32 -15.56 -6.89 -2.10
C GLU A 32 -14.14 -7.34 -2.38
N ALA A 33 -13.45 -6.69 -3.33
CA ALA A 33 -12.06 -7.02 -3.63
C ALA A 33 -11.14 -6.72 -2.46
N TYR A 34 -11.34 -5.58 -1.81
CA TYR A 34 -10.57 -5.23 -0.61
C TYR A 34 -10.90 -6.16 0.54
N LEU A 35 -12.17 -6.46 0.76
CA LEU A 35 -12.60 -7.37 1.83
C LEU A 35 -11.99 -8.76 1.66
N GLU A 36 -11.96 -9.28 0.43
CA GLU A 36 -11.36 -10.58 0.14
C GLU A 36 -9.86 -10.58 0.46
N CYS A 37 -9.13 -9.57 -0.03
CA CYS A 37 -7.70 -9.45 0.25
C CYS A 37 -7.41 -9.34 1.76
N MET A 38 -8.17 -8.52 2.45
CA MET A 38 -7.97 -8.32 3.89
C MET A 38 -8.35 -9.55 4.68
N THR A 39 -9.42 -10.26 4.29
CA THR A 39 -9.84 -11.49 4.95
C THR A 39 -8.76 -12.56 4.82
N ASP A 40 -8.21 -12.75 3.61
CA ASP A 40 -7.15 -13.72 3.39
C ASP A 40 -5.92 -13.41 4.26
N TYR A 41 -5.57 -12.13 4.36
CA TYR A 41 -4.48 -11.67 5.21
C TYR A 41 -4.76 -11.95 6.70
N LEU A 42 -5.95 -11.60 7.17
CA LEU A 42 -6.32 -11.79 8.58
C LEU A 42 -6.46 -13.26 8.95
N GLU A 43 -6.80 -14.12 7.99
CA GLU A 43 -6.90 -15.58 8.20
C GLU A 43 -5.56 -16.28 7.97
N ASN A 44 -4.49 -15.52 7.79
CA ASN A 44 -3.12 -16.03 7.60
C ASN A 44 -2.95 -16.88 6.33
N LYS A 45 -3.77 -16.63 5.30
CA LYS A 45 -3.63 -17.29 3.99
C LYS A 45 -2.57 -16.61 3.14
N THR A 46 -2.22 -15.36 3.46
CA THR A 46 -1.19 -14.58 2.79
C THR A 46 -0.55 -13.62 3.77
N GLU A 47 0.68 -13.21 3.49
CA GLU A 47 1.37 -12.16 4.25
C GLU A 47 1.21 -10.78 3.60
N ASN A 48 0.44 -10.68 2.51
CA ASN A 48 0.14 -9.42 1.85
C ASN A 48 -0.71 -8.54 2.76
N GLY A 49 -0.04 -7.62 3.47
CA GLY A 49 -0.64 -6.87 4.56
C GLY A 49 -1.32 -5.58 4.14
N TRP A 50 -2.04 -5.02 5.10
CA TRP A 50 -2.72 -3.74 4.96
C TRP A 50 -2.36 -2.87 6.14
N TYR A 51 -2.15 -1.57 5.87
CA TYR A 51 -1.56 -0.63 6.82
C TYR A 51 -2.31 0.67 6.79
N LEU A 52 -2.57 1.25 7.97
CA LEU A 52 -3.37 2.46 8.11
C LEU A 52 -2.64 3.47 8.98
N CYS A 53 -2.92 4.75 8.71
CA CYS A 53 -2.59 5.84 9.60
C CYS A 53 -3.90 6.39 10.14
N MET A 54 -4.04 6.43 11.46
CA MET A 54 -5.27 6.88 12.12
C MET A 54 -5.05 8.23 12.80
N ASP A 55 -6.03 9.11 12.65
CA ASP A 55 -6.18 10.33 13.44
C ASP A 55 -7.42 10.11 14.32
N GLY A 56 -7.22 9.61 15.55
CA GLY A 56 -8.32 9.16 16.38
C GLY A 56 -9.08 8.03 15.69
N ASP A 57 -10.37 8.22 15.45
CA ASP A 57 -11.24 7.25 14.78
C ASP A 57 -11.27 7.39 13.27
N GLN A 58 -10.55 8.37 12.73
CA GLN A 58 -10.56 8.66 11.30
C GLN A 58 -9.32 8.07 10.62
N ILE A 59 -9.52 7.48 9.44
CA ILE A 59 -8.40 7.02 8.63
C ILE A 59 -7.83 8.22 7.88
N ALA A 60 -6.56 8.54 8.15
CA ALA A 60 -5.86 9.66 7.51
C ALA A 60 -5.05 9.23 6.30
N GLY A 61 -4.65 7.97 6.25
CA GLY A 61 -3.87 7.43 5.14
C GLY A 61 -3.78 5.92 5.21
N GLY A 62 -3.30 5.31 4.14
CA GLY A 62 -3.16 3.86 4.10
C GLY A 62 -2.46 3.37 2.86
N LEU A 63 -2.11 2.09 2.87
CA LEU A 63 -1.61 1.36 1.71
C LEU A 63 -1.79 -0.14 1.95
N GLY A 64 -1.64 -0.91 0.89
CA GLY A 64 -1.72 -2.35 0.99
C GLY A 64 -0.63 -3.03 0.18
N VAL A 65 -0.58 -4.35 0.30
CA VAL A 65 0.33 -5.21 -0.46
C VAL A 65 -0.53 -6.23 -1.21
N ILE A 66 -0.28 -6.37 -2.50
CA ILE A 66 -0.95 -7.37 -3.34
C ILE A 66 0.09 -8.03 -4.24
N ASP A 67 -0.28 -9.14 -4.87
CA ASP A 67 0.67 -9.86 -5.73
C ASP A 67 1.04 -9.06 -6.97
N ASN A 68 0.07 -8.41 -7.60
CA ASN A 68 0.29 -7.63 -8.81
C ASN A 68 -0.67 -6.43 -8.86
N ASP A 69 -0.11 -5.24 -9.05
CA ASP A 69 -0.89 -4.00 -9.11
C ASP A 69 -1.21 -3.64 -10.57
N PHE A 70 -1.91 -4.56 -11.25
CA PHE A 70 -2.46 -4.36 -12.60
C PHE A 70 -1.40 -4.01 -13.66
N HIS A 71 -0.30 -4.79 -13.69
CA HIS A 71 0.73 -4.63 -14.73
C HIS A 71 1.23 -5.98 -15.25
N ASP A 72 2.03 -5.95 -16.31
CA ASP A 72 2.46 -7.15 -17.03
C ASP A 72 3.70 -7.85 -16.44
N ARG A 73 4.37 -7.24 -15.47
CA ARG A 73 5.56 -7.83 -14.83
C ARG A 73 5.16 -8.65 -13.60
N LYS A 74 4.49 -9.75 -13.82
CA LYS A 74 3.98 -10.62 -12.75
C LYS A 74 5.09 -11.35 -11.99
N ASP A 75 6.29 -11.35 -12.54
CA ASP A 75 7.49 -11.84 -11.87
C ASP A 75 8.00 -10.91 -10.77
N LEU A 76 7.60 -9.63 -10.81
CA LEU A 76 8.02 -8.62 -9.84
C LEU A 76 6.92 -8.46 -8.78
N THR A 77 7.02 -9.27 -7.74
CA THR A 77 5.98 -9.42 -6.70
C THR A 77 6.65 -9.53 -5.32
N PRO A 78 6.00 -9.13 -4.21
CA PRO A 78 4.70 -8.49 -4.14
C PRO A 78 4.77 -6.98 -4.38
N ASN A 79 3.60 -6.37 -4.60
CA ASN A 79 3.49 -4.94 -4.92
C ASN A 79 2.84 -4.17 -3.78
N VAL A 80 3.43 -3.04 -3.41
CA VAL A 80 2.77 -2.03 -2.57
C VAL A 80 1.78 -1.28 -3.47
N CYS A 81 0.55 -1.13 -3.01
CA CYS A 81 -0.52 -0.54 -3.80
C CYS A 81 -1.38 0.40 -2.97
N ALA A 82 -2.22 1.17 -3.65
CA ALA A 82 -3.26 1.99 -3.05
C ALA A 82 -2.74 3.02 -2.04
N VAL A 83 -1.51 3.51 -2.23
CA VAL A 83 -0.92 4.52 -1.34
C VAL A 83 -1.73 5.81 -1.44
N TYR A 84 -2.34 6.21 -0.33
CA TYR A 84 -3.17 7.42 -0.32
C TYR A 84 -3.13 8.09 1.05
N THR A 85 -3.08 9.43 1.05
CA THR A 85 -3.21 10.26 2.24
C THR A 85 -4.36 11.23 2.01
N GLU A 86 -5.27 11.30 2.97
CA GLU A 86 -6.37 12.27 2.91
C GLU A 86 -5.82 13.69 2.75
N GLU A 87 -6.47 14.48 1.91
CA GLU A 87 -5.99 15.81 1.56
C GLU A 87 -5.75 16.68 2.79
N ALA A 88 -6.66 16.62 3.77
CA ALA A 88 -6.55 17.41 5.00
C ALA A 88 -5.35 17.05 5.85
N HIS A 89 -4.74 15.90 5.62
CA HIS A 89 -3.61 15.38 6.41
C HIS A 89 -2.29 15.38 5.66
N ARG A 90 -2.27 15.86 4.42
CA ARG A 90 -1.04 15.92 3.62
C ARG A 90 -0.04 16.90 4.22
N GLY A 91 1.25 16.68 3.94
CA GLY A 91 2.33 17.51 4.48
C GLY A 91 2.79 17.10 5.87
N ASN A 92 2.35 15.95 6.38
CA ASN A 92 2.71 15.44 7.72
C ASN A 92 3.57 14.18 7.67
N GLY A 93 4.06 13.80 6.49
CA GLY A 93 4.93 12.63 6.33
C GLY A 93 4.22 11.27 6.42
N ILE A 94 2.90 11.24 6.31
CA ILE A 94 2.12 10.02 6.52
C ILE A 94 2.48 8.94 5.50
N ALA A 95 2.50 9.28 4.20
CA ALA A 95 2.81 8.28 3.18
C ALA A 95 4.22 7.70 3.37
N GLY A 96 5.21 8.55 3.68
CA GLY A 96 6.56 8.09 3.94
C GLY A 96 6.65 7.16 5.14
N ASN A 97 5.95 7.50 6.23
CA ASN A 97 5.92 6.66 7.42
C ASN A 97 5.24 5.31 7.14
N LEU A 98 4.16 5.31 6.33
CA LEU A 98 3.51 4.06 5.92
C LEU A 98 4.43 3.22 5.04
N LEU A 99 5.16 3.85 4.12
CA LEU A 99 6.12 3.13 3.27
C LEU A 99 7.22 2.49 4.11
N ASN A 100 7.74 3.22 5.10
CA ASN A 100 8.75 2.66 6.01
C ASN A 100 8.17 1.51 6.85
N LEU A 101 6.93 1.63 7.28
CA LEU A 101 6.26 0.60 8.07
C LEU A 101 6.08 -0.69 7.26
N VAL A 102 5.58 -0.61 6.03
CA VAL A 102 5.34 -1.81 5.22
C VAL A 102 6.66 -2.52 4.88
N VAL A 103 7.70 -1.76 4.55
CA VAL A 103 9.01 -2.35 4.26
C VAL A 103 9.56 -3.08 5.48
N SER A 104 9.50 -2.44 6.64
CA SER A 104 9.98 -3.02 7.90
C SER A 104 9.19 -4.27 8.28
N ASP A 105 7.87 -4.21 8.20
CA ASP A 105 7.01 -5.33 8.57
C ASP A 105 7.20 -6.53 7.64
N MET A 106 7.26 -6.28 6.33
CA MET A 106 7.47 -7.36 5.37
C MET A 106 8.85 -7.99 5.50
N LYS A 107 9.88 -7.20 5.78
CA LYS A 107 11.23 -7.73 6.02
C LYS A 107 11.27 -8.65 7.24
N LYS A 108 10.54 -8.31 8.31
CA LYS A 108 10.45 -9.17 9.50
C LYS A 108 9.85 -10.52 9.17
N LYS A 109 9.05 -10.60 8.12
CA LYS A 109 8.44 -11.85 7.64
C LYS A 109 9.31 -12.56 6.61
N GLY A 110 10.48 -12.01 6.29
CA GLY A 110 11.38 -12.57 5.29
C GLY A 110 10.95 -12.25 3.85
N ILE A 111 10.15 -11.23 3.64
CA ILE A 111 9.64 -10.85 2.33
C ILE A 111 10.31 -9.56 1.87
N SER A 112 11.21 -9.68 0.92
CA SER A 112 11.87 -8.57 0.22
C SER A 112 12.48 -9.13 -1.07
N PRO A 113 12.66 -8.34 -2.10
CA PRO A 113 12.28 -6.94 -2.21
C PRO A 113 10.77 -6.75 -2.37
N LEU A 114 10.36 -5.47 -2.27
CA LEU A 114 9.00 -5.04 -2.61
C LEU A 114 9.05 -4.20 -3.87
N TYR A 115 7.94 -4.14 -4.58
CA TYR A 115 7.82 -3.38 -5.84
C TYR A 115 6.61 -2.47 -5.78
N LEU A 116 6.59 -1.42 -6.58
CA LEU A 116 5.39 -0.60 -6.81
C LEU A 116 5.44 0.05 -8.18
N VAL A 117 4.28 0.42 -8.71
CA VAL A 117 4.18 1.19 -9.94
C VAL A 117 3.64 2.58 -9.60
N THR A 118 4.17 3.60 -10.27
CA THR A 118 3.77 4.98 -10.03
C THR A 118 4.17 5.87 -11.22
N ASP A 119 3.43 6.95 -11.40
CA ASP A 119 3.81 8.01 -12.34
C ASP A 119 4.63 9.11 -11.69
N HIS A 120 4.76 9.06 -10.36
CA HIS A 120 5.52 10.07 -9.61
C HIS A 120 7.03 9.80 -9.70
N THR A 121 7.80 10.87 -9.79
CA THR A 121 9.26 10.83 -9.70
C THR A 121 9.68 11.72 -8.54
N GLY A 122 10.76 11.33 -7.84
CA GLY A 122 11.33 12.11 -6.75
C GLY A 122 10.66 11.92 -5.40
N PHE A 123 9.49 11.28 -5.32
CA PHE A 123 8.81 11.04 -4.05
C PHE A 123 9.30 9.75 -3.38
N TYR A 124 9.15 8.62 -4.08
CA TYR A 124 9.49 7.31 -3.50
C TYR A 124 10.98 7.15 -3.26
N GLU A 125 11.81 7.82 -4.06
CA GLU A 125 13.27 7.80 -3.89
C GLU A 125 13.69 8.29 -2.51
N ARG A 126 12.93 9.20 -1.90
CA ARG A 126 13.21 9.71 -0.55
C ARG A 126 13.13 8.64 0.51
N TYR A 127 12.43 7.54 0.22
CA TYR A 127 12.18 6.46 1.18
C TYR A 127 12.87 5.17 0.80
N GLY A 128 13.92 5.27 -0.02
CA GLY A 128 14.77 4.14 -0.37
C GLY A 128 14.29 3.32 -1.55
N TRP A 129 13.27 3.79 -2.27
CA TRP A 129 12.80 3.13 -3.49
C TRP A 129 13.63 3.60 -4.68
N GLU A 130 13.98 2.67 -5.57
CA GLU A 130 14.78 2.92 -6.76
C GLU A 130 14.01 2.54 -8.01
N PHE A 131 14.16 3.35 -9.06
CA PHE A 131 13.60 2.96 -10.35
C PHE A 131 14.23 1.66 -10.82
N PHE A 132 13.41 0.69 -11.23
CA PHE A 132 13.87 -0.63 -11.63
C PHE A 132 13.66 -0.88 -13.11
N CYS A 133 12.44 -0.67 -13.62
CA CYS A 133 12.12 -0.86 -15.04
C CYS A 133 10.79 -0.20 -15.36
N MET A 134 10.44 -0.20 -16.65
CA MET A 134 9.10 0.17 -17.09
C MET A 134 8.23 -1.07 -17.13
N ALA A 135 6.94 -0.92 -16.85
CA ALA A 135 5.95 -1.99 -16.93
C ALA A 135 4.73 -1.51 -17.68
N GLN A 136 4.03 -2.42 -18.32
CA GLN A 136 2.79 -2.09 -19.03
C GLN A 136 1.61 -2.27 -18.09
N GLY A 137 0.90 -1.17 -17.79
CA GLY A 137 -0.33 -1.25 -17.02
C GLY A 137 -1.44 -1.93 -17.81
N ASP A 138 -2.27 -2.73 -17.13
CA ASP A 138 -3.37 -3.46 -17.75
C ASP A 138 -4.38 -2.47 -18.36
N GLY A 139 -4.59 -2.55 -19.66
CA GLY A 139 -5.51 -1.67 -20.37
C GLY A 139 -5.02 -0.23 -20.55
N GLU A 140 -3.79 0.08 -20.17
CA GLU A 140 -3.23 1.41 -20.32
C GLU A 140 -2.48 1.55 -21.65
N PRO A 141 -2.55 2.73 -22.31
CA PRO A 141 -1.86 2.94 -23.58
C PRO A 141 -0.36 3.12 -23.43
N GLU A 142 0.11 3.53 -22.25
CA GLU A 142 1.52 3.82 -22.02
C GLU A 142 2.07 2.96 -20.91
N GLN A 143 3.42 2.84 -20.90
CA GLN A 143 4.11 2.15 -19.81
C GLN A 143 4.20 3.06 -18.58
N THR A 144 4.28 2.43 -17.42
CA THR A 144 4.44 3.13 -16.14
C THR A 144 5.79 2.74 -15.52
N ARG A 145 6.23 3.56 -14.59
CA ARG A 145 7.50 3.34 -13.87
C ARG A 145 7.28 2.31 -12.77
N LEU A 146 8.16 1.32 -12.70
CA LEU A 146 8.15 0.32 -11.65
C LEU A 146 9.39 0.50 -10.78
N TYR A 147 9.16 0.61 -9.47
CA TYR A 147 10.20 0.85 -8.48
C TYR A 147 10.40 -0.39 -7.61
N ILE A 148 11.60 -0.50 -7.05
CA ILE A 148 11.97 -1.60 -6.16
C ILE A 148 12.50 -1.02 -4.83
N HIS A 149 12.17 -1.70 -3.74
CA HIS A 149 12.82 -1.46 -2.45
C HIS A 149 13.45 -2.78 -1.98
N ARG A 150 14.77 -2.77 -1.86
CA ARG A 150 15.54 -3.95 -1.45
C ARG A 150 15.61 -4.10 0.07
#